data_533f05ee17845c548ab53aef858f699d
#
_entry.id   533f05ee17845c548ab53aef858f699d
#
_cell.length_a   1.000
_cell.length_b   1.000
_cell.length_c   1.000
_cell.angle_alpha   90.00
_cell.angle_beta   90.00
_cell.angle_gamma   90.00
#
_symmetry.space_group_name_H-M   'P 1'
#
loop_
_entity.id
_entity.type
_entity.pdbx_description
1 polymer ?
#
loop_
_entity_poly.entity_id
_entity_poly.type
_entity_poly.pdbx_seq_one_letter_code
_entity_poly.pdbx_strand_id
1 'polypeptide(L)'
;TANLLRVLQAGGAEIALCASNPLSTQNDVAAALVQEFAIPVFAICGEDNDTYYRHIHAVLETRPQITMDDGADLISELHKTRRELLPQMLGGTEETTTGVIRLRAMAQEGALGYPVIAVNDAMTKHLFDNRYGTGQSALDGIMRATNILLAGRTFTVVGYGWCGRGIALRANGMGAHVIVTGVDPLRALEASMDGYRVMPLKDAAAQSDVIVTATGDTHVVDNAHMQVMKDGCILANSGHFNVEINIPALEDMAVDKFNPRPSVTEYTLTDGRRICLLAEGRLVNLAAAEGHP
;
A
#
# COMPACT_ATOMS: atom_id res chain seq x y z
N THR A 1 -5.47 -13.76 3.67
CA THR A 1 -5.50 -13.72 5.17
C THR A 1 -6.50 -14.75 5.73
N ALA A 2 -7.77 -14.80 5.32
CA ALA A 2 -8.79 -15.68 5.89
C ALA A 2 -8.38 -17.18 5.92
N ASN A 3 -7.81 -17.70 4.84
CA ASN A 3 -7.34 -19.09 4.80
C ASN A 3 -6.19 -19.34 5.79
N LEU A 4 -5.27 -18.40 5.95
CA LEU A 4 -4.18 -18.49 6.92
C LEU A 4 -4.73 -18.59 8.35
N LEU A 5 -5.69 -17.72 8.72
CA LEU A 5 -6.29 -17.72 10.04
C LEU A 5 -6.99 -19.05 10.34
N ARG A 6 -7.73 -19.60 9.37
CA ARG A 6 -8.40 -20.91 9.52
C ARG A 6 -7.40 -22.04 9.72
N VAL A 7 -6.26 -22.02 9.03
CA VAL A 7 -5.20 -23.02 9.17
C VAL A 7 -4.55 -22.91 10.55
N LEU A 8 -4.25 -21.70 11.01
CA LEU A 8 -3.69 -21.46 12.35
C LEU A 8 -4.66 -21.91 13.45
N GLN A 9 -5.95 -21.60 13.31
CA GLN A 9 -6.98 -22.05 14.24
C GLN A 9 -7.11 -23.59 14.28
N ALA A 10 -7.07 -24.23 13.10
CA ALA A 10 -7.05 -25.70 13.02
C ALA A 10 -5.80 -26.33 13.67
N GLY A 11 -4.69 -25.58 13.72
CA GLY A 11 -3.47 -25.92 14.44
C GLY A 11 -3.53 -25.66 15.94
N GLY A 12 -4.65 -25.12 16.47
CA GLY A 12 -4.87 -24.87 17.89
C GLY A 12 -4.49 -23.46 18.35
N ALA A 13 -4.25 -22.51 17.44
CA ALA A 13 -3.99 -21.12 17.80
C ALA A 13 -5.31 -20.42 18.18
N GLU A 14 -5.26 -19.59 19.24
CA GLU A 14 -6.26 -18.57 19.53
C GLU A 14 -5.91 -17.31 18.73
N ILE A 15 -6.88 -16.77 17.98
CA ILE A 15 -6.63 -15.73 17.00
C ILE A 15 -7.53 -14.54 17.25
N ALA A 16 -6.98 -13.33 17.10
CA ALA A 16 -7.72 -12.09 16.96
C ALA A 16 -7.12 -11.27 15.80
N LEU A 17 -7.96 -10.61 15.02
CA LEU A 17 -7.58 -9.88 13.81
C LEU A 17 -8.01 -8.42 13.91
N CYS A 18 -7.13 -7.48 13.55
CA CYS A 18 -7.47 -6.12 13.15
C CYS A 18 -6.93 -5.83 11.74
N ALA A 19 -7.39 -4.75 11.15
CA ALA A 19 -6.85 -4.31 9.85
C ALA A 19 -5.44 -3.74 9.99
N SER A 20 -4.62 -3.88 8.96
CA SER A 20 -3.36 -3.15 8.79
C SER A 20 -3.53 -1.88 7.95
N ASN A 21 -4.69 -1.72 7.31
CA ASN A 21 -5.06 -0.54 6.53
C ASN A 21 -6.58 -0.34 6.58
N PRO A 22 -7.09 0.87 6.87
CA PRO A 22 -8.52 1.14 7.01
C PRO A 22 -9.38 0.82 5.78
N LEU A 23 -8.80 0.81 4.55
CA LEU A 23 -9.56 0.56 3.32
C LEU A 23 -9.47 -0.88 2.80
N SER A 24 -8.57 -1.71 3.36
CA SER A 24 -8.31 -3.06 2.85
C SER A 24 -9.26 -4.14 3.36
N THR A 25 -10.11 -3.83 4.34
CA THR A 25 -11.04 -4.79 4.93
C THR A 25 -12.15 -5.13 3.93
N GLN A 26 -12.35 -6.43 3.68
CA GLN A 26 -13.53 -6.97 3.00
C GLN A 26 -14.56 -7.33 4.08
N ASN A 27 -15.62 -6.53 4.19
CA ASN A 27 -16.59 -6.63 5.30
C ASN A 27 -17.34 -7.97 5.34
N ASP A 28 -17.62 -8.57 4.18
CA ASP A 28 -18.23 -9.88 4.06
C ASP A 28 -17.31 -11.00 4.55
N VAL A 29 -16.01 -10.94 4.21
CA VAL A 29 -14.99 -11.88 4.71
C VAL A 29 -14.81 -11.72 6.22
N ALA A 30 -14.75 -10.49 6.73
CA ALA A 30 -14.66 -10.21 8.16
C ALA A 30 -15.88 -10.78 8.91
N ALA A 31 -17.09 -10.56 8.37
CA ALA A 31 -18.32 -11.11 8.93
C ALA A 31 -18.33 -12.66 8.92
N ALA A 32 -17.89 -13.28 7.83
CA ALA A 32 -17.81 -14.75 7.74
C ALA A 32 -16.81 -15.33 8.75
N LEU A 33 -15.65 -14.69 8.96
CA LEU A 33 -14.68 -15.14 9.97
C LEU A 33 -15.29 -15.15 11.38
N VAL A 34 -16.09 -14.13 11.72
CA VAL A 34 -16.77 -14.05 13.03
C VAL A 34 -17.90 -15.06 13.12
N GLN A 35 -18.78 -15.13 12.13
CA GLN A 35 -20.02 -15.92 12.21
C GLN A 35 -19.81 -17.42 12.04
N GLU A 36 -18.94 -17.81 11.10
CA GLU A 36 -18.76 -19.23 10.74
C GLU A 36 -17.57 -19.88 11.44
N PHE A 37 -16.54 -19.08 11.76
CA PHE A 37 -15.31 -19.62 12.34
C PHE A 37 -15.04 -19.15 13.78
N ALA A 38 -15.91 -18.28 14.33
CA ALA A 38 -15.76 -17.71 15.67
C ALA A 38 -14.39 -17.04 15.90
N ILE A 39 -13.77 -16.48 14.86
CA ILE A 39 -12.51 -15.71 14.94
C ILE A 39 -12.88 -14.24 15.21
N PRO A 40 -12.47 -13.64 16.34
CA PRO A 40 -12.69 -12.22 16.59
C PRO A 40 -12.01 -11.35 15.53
N VAL A 41 -12.79 -10.50 14.85
CA VAL A 41 -12.30 -9.55 13.84
C VAL A 41 -12.73 -8.14 14.24
N PHE A 42 -11.76 -7.26 14.42
CA PHE A 42 -11.91 -5.84 14.75
C PHE A 42 -11.45 -5.03 13.53
N ALA A 43 -12.29 -4.95 12.51
CA ALA A 43 -11.97 -4.24 11.26
C ALA A 43 -13.24 -3.94 10.48
N ILE A 44 -13.33 -2.73 9.93
CA ILE A 44 -14.42 -2.27 9.07
C ILE A 44 -13.83 -1.48 7.91
N CYS A 45 -14.24 -1.77 6.67
CA CYS A 45 -13.78 -1.01 5.51
C CYS A 45 -14.20 0.46 5.61
N GLY A 46 -13.25 1.38 5.48
CA GLY A 46 -13.49 2.82 5.55
C GLY A 46 -13.52 3.37 6.98
N GLU A 47 -13.02 2.63 7.96
CA GLU A 47 -12.91 3.13 9.33
C GLU A 47 -11.97 4.35 9.43
N ASP A 48 -12.27 5.28 10.33
CA ASP A 48 -11.41 6.40 10.63
C ASP A 48 -10.20 5.99 11.50
N ASN A 49 -9.22 6.88 11.62
CA ASN A 49 -7.99 6.59 12.37
C ASN A 49 -8.28 6.25 13.84
N ASP A 50 -9.23 6.93 14.49
CA ASP A 50 -9.54 6.68 15.90
C ASP A 50 -10.15 5.27 16.08
N THR A 51 -11.00 4.84 15.17
CA THR A 51 -11.57 3.49 15.13
C THR A 51 -10.50 2.46 14.82
N TYR A 52 -9.63 2.72 13.86
CA TYR A 52 -8.50 1.86 13.51
C TYR A 52 -7.60 1.56 14.72
N TYR A 53 -7.17 2.59 15.44
CA TYR A 53 -6.35 2.39 16.65
C TYR A 53 -7.12 1.74 17.80
N ARG A 54 -8.44 2.00 17.97
CA ARG A 54 -9.27 1.27 18.93
C ARG A 54 -9.33 -0.22 18.60
N HIS A 55 -9.39 -0.59 17.34
CA HIS A 55 -9.37 -1.99 16.90
C HIS A 55 -8.01 -2.66 17.16
N ILE A 56 -6.89 -1.97 16.94
CA ILE A 56 -5.57 -2.46 17.36
C ILE A 56 -5.54 -2.71 18.86
N HIS A 57 -6.04 -1.77 19.66
CA HIS A 57 -6.10 -1.96 21.12
C HIS A 57 -7.01 -3.13 21.53
N ALA A 58 -8.13 -3.35 20.85
CA ALA A 58 -9.00 -4.50 21.12
C ALA A 58 -8.27 -5.83 20.86
N VAL A 59 -7.44 -5.92 19.82
CA VAL A 59 -6.58 -7.09 19.62
C VAL A 59 -5.53 -7.21 20.73
N LEU A 60 -4.91 -6.13 21.17
CA LEU A 60 -3.93 -6.16 22.26
C LEU A 60 -4.55 -6.57 23.61
N GLU A 61 -5.87 -6.30 23.85
CA GLU A 61 -6.60 -6.79 25.04
C GLU A 61 -6.68 -8.32 25.09
N THR A 62 -6.57 -9.03 23.98
CA THR A 62 -6.51 -10.50 23.97
C THR A 62 -5.21 -11.05 24.53
N ARG A 63 -4.23 -10.17 24.84
CA ARG A 63 -2.90 -10.50 25.38
C ARG A 63 -2.12 -11.50 24.51
N PRO A 64 -1.86 -11.17 23.26
CA PRO A 64 -1.19 -12.08 22.32
C PRO A 64 0.20 -12.46 22.80
N GLN A 65 0.67 -13.64 22.43
CA GLN A 65 2.04 -14.12 22.63
C GLN A 65 2.88 -13.97 21.36
N ILE A 66 2.21 -13.92 20.19
CA ILE A 66 2.83 -13.76 18.87
C ILE A 66 2.03 -12.70 18.11
N THR A 67 2.74 -11.79 17.44
CA THR A 67 2.15 -10.81 16.53
C THR A 67 2.47 -11.17 15.07
N MET A 68 1.50 -10.96 14.18
CA MET A 68 1.72 -10.93 12.73
C MET A 68 1.29 -9.54 12.26
N ASP A 69 2.21 -8.74 11.77
CA ASP A 69 1.97 -7.34 11.44
C ASP A 69 2.33 -7.05 9.98
N ASP A 70 1.73 -6.00 9.46
CA ASP A 70 1.92 -5.50 8.11
C ASP A 70 1.95 -3.96 8.15
N GLY A 71 3.12 -3.40 8.35
CA GLY A 71 3.38 -1.96 8.52
C GLY A 71 3.82 -1.57 9.93
N ALA A 72 3.91 -2.51 10.86
CA ALA A 72 4.39 -2.37 12.23
C ALA A 72 3.53 -1.45 13.13
N ASP A 73 2.24 -1.24 12.81
CA ASP A 73 1.39 -0.41 13.67
C ASP A 73 0.96 -1.14 14.95
N LEU A 74 0.59 -2.42 14.86
CA LEU A 74 0.27 -3.26 16.02
C LEU A 74 1.47 -3.39 16.95
N ILE A 75 2.66 -3.70 16.39
CA ILE A 75 3.90 -3.84 17.16
C ILE A 75 4.28 -2.50 17.80
N SER A 76 4.17 -1.39 17.07
CA SER A 76 4.48 -0.05 17.59
C SER A 76 3.54 0.34 18.74
N GLU A 77 2.24 0.10 18.59
CA GLU A 77 1.25 0.40 19.64
C GLU A 77 1.47 -0.49 20.88
N LEU A 78 1.82 -1.76 20.71
CA LEU A 78 2.19 -2.62 21.85
C LEU A 78 3.36 -2.03 22.62
N HIS A 79 4.42 -1.59 21.95
CA HIS A 79 5.61 -1.00 22.59
C HIS A 79 5.33 0.36 23.23
N LYS A 80 4.40 1.14 22.67
CA LYS A 80 4.08 2.49 23.11
C LYS A 80 3.11 2.48 24.29
N THR A 81 2.02 1.70 24.20
CA THR A 81 0.87 1.79 25.11
C THR A 81 0.64 0.56 25.96
N ARG A 82 1.21 -0.61 25.64
CA ARG A 82 0.96 -1.90 26.30
C ARG A 82 2.26 -2.63 26.68
N ARG A 83 3.23 -1.88 27.17
CA ARG A 83 4.57 -2.42 27.52
C ARG A 83 4.54 -3.55 28.55
N GLU A 84 3.47 -3.64 29.35
CA GLU A 84 3.26 -4.74 30.30
C GLU A 84 3.07 -6.10 29.62
N LEU A 85 2.76 -6.12 28.31
CA LEU A 85 2.65 -7.35 27.53
C LEU A 85 4.01 -7.86 27.01
N LEU A 86 5.04 -7.01 26.93
CA LEU A 86 6.35 -7.39 26.38
C LEU A 86 6.95 -8.65 27.00
N PRO A 87 6.88 -8.88 28.34
CA PRO A 87 7.46 -10.08 28.95
C PRO A 87 6.83 -11.40 28.50
N GLN A 88 5.61 -11.38 27.98
CA GLN A 88 4.91 -12.59 27.52
C GLN A 88 5.07 -12.84 26.01
N MET A 89 5.61 -11.85 25.26
CA MET A 89 5.80 -11.97 23.81
C MET A 89 6.89 -12.97 23.48
N LEU A 90 6.57 -13.97 22.69
CA LEU A 90 7.49 -14.97 22.17
C LEU A 90 8.19 -14.50 20.90
N GLY A 91 7.49 -13.72 20.07
CA GLY A 91 8.01 -13.20 18.82
C GLY A 91 6.94 -12.55 17.97
N GLY A 92 7.36 -12.08 16.80
CA GLY A 92 6.46 -11.54 15.79
C GLY A 92 6.95 -11.78 14.38
N THR A 93 6.12 -11.45 13.41
CA THR A 93 6.46 -11.39 11.99
C THR A 93 6.04 -10.05 11.41
N GLU A 94 6.81 -9.55 10.43
CA GLU A 94 6.48 -8.33 9.68
C GLU A 94 6.48 -8.62 8.18
N GLU A 95 5.37 -8.27 7.55
CA GLU A 95 5.06 -8.59 6.16
C GLU A 95 5.68 -7.62 5.16
N THR A 96 5.88 -6.33 5.52
CA THR A 96 6.09 -5.29 4.52
C THR A 96 7.37 -4.47 4.74
N THR A 97 7.91 -3.92 3.65
CA THR A 97 9.16 -3.15 3.64
C THR A 97 9.15 -1.98 4.63
N THR A 98 8.07 -1.19 4.68
CA THR A 98 7.96 -0.04 5.58
C THR A 98 7.95 -0.45 7.05
N GLY A 99 7.27 -1.54 7.38
CA GLY A 99 7.26 -2.09 8.73
C GLY A 99 8.64 -2.61 9.14
N VAL A 100 9.33 -3.35 8.26
CA VAL A 100 10.70 -3.82 8.53
C VAL A 100 11.66 -2.66 8.78
N ILE A 101 11.56 -1.56 8.02
CA ILE A 101 12.39 -0.35 8.24
C ILE A 101 12.12 0.24 9.62
N ARG A 102 10.86 0.39 10.02
CA ARG A 102 10.47 0.90 11.35
C ARG A 102 11.00 0.01 12.47
N LEU A 103 10.84 -1.31 12.34
CA LEU A 103 11.31 -2.26 13.36
C LEU A 103 12.83 -2.33 13.45
N ARG A 104 13.54 -2.17 12.34
CA ARG A 104 15.02 -2.05 12.36
C ARG A 104 15.48 -0.78 13.08
N ALA A 105 14.80 0.35 12.87
CA ALA A 105 15.08 1.57 13.62
C ALA A 105 14.84 1.36 15.13
N MET A 106 13.71 0.77 15.52
CA MET A 106 13.42 0.43 16.92
C MET A 106 14.49 -0.52 17.52
N ALA A 107 14.97 -1.50 16.74
CA ALA A 107 16.01 -2.41 17.19
C ALA A 107 17.36 -1.71 17.40
N GLN A 108 17.73 -0.80 16.48
CA GLN A 108 18.97 -0.01 16.60
C GLN A 108 18.95 0.93 17.81
N GLU A 109 17.78 1.46 18.15
CA GLU A 109 17.56 2.31 19.34
C GLU A 109 17.42 1.50 20.64
N GLY A 110 17.43 0.15 20.55
CA GLY A 110 17.21 -0.73 21.72
C GLY A 110 15.77 -0.69 22.25
N ALA A 111 14.84 -0.19 21.46
CA ALA A 111 13.43 -0.05 21.83
C ALA A 111 12.59 -1.29 21.51
N LEU A 112 13.03 -2.17 20.60
CA LEU A 112 12.34 -3.40 20.24
C LEU A 112 12.48 -4.45 21.34
N GLY A 113 11.37 -4.80 22.02
CA GLY A 113 11.35 -5.59 23.24
C GLY A 113 11.26 -7.12 23.03
N TYR A 114 11.05 -7.58 21.79
CA TYR A 114 11.00 -9.01 21.46
C TYR A 114 11.44 -9.25 20.00
N PRO A 115 11.86 -10.49 19.64
CA PRO A 115 12.32 -10.77 18.28
C PRO A 115 11.18 -10.72 17.26
N VAL A 116 11.44 -10.08 16.11
CA VAL A 116 10.51 -10.03 14.97
C VAL A 116 11.19 -10.55 13.72
N ILE A 117 10.56 -11.50 13.04
CA ILE A 117 11.04 -12.07 11.79
C ILE A 117 10.60 -11.17 10.63
N ALA A 118 11.57 -10.65 9.88
CA ALA A 118 11.30 -9.87 8.66
C ALA A 118 10.92 -10.81 7.51
N VAL A 119 9.65 -11.24 7.45
CA VAL A 119 9.13 -12.11 6.38
C VAL A 119 9.28 -11.44 5.00
N ASN A 120 9.11 -10.13 4.95
CA ASN A 120 9.32 -9.35 3.71
C ASN A 120 10.70 -9.55 3.08
N ASP A 121 11.74 -9.86 3.90
CA ASP A 121 13.10 -10.02 3.41
C ASP A 121 13.40 -11.45 2.92
N ALA A 122 12.48 -12.39 3.12
CA ALA A 122 12.61 -13.73 2.57
C ALA A 122 12.54 -13.70 1.04
N MET A 123 13.47 -14.39 0.38
CA MET A 123 13.49 -14.46 -1.10
C MET A 123 12.18 -15.00 -1.67
N THR A 124 11.58 -15.98 -1.01
CA THR A 124 10.28 -16.55 -1.41
C THR A 124 9.10 -15.61 -1.18
N LYS A 125 9.26 -14.52 -0.43
CA LYS A 125 8.24 -13.49 -0.26
C LYS A 125 8.42 -12.36 -1.28
N HIS A 126 9.46 -11.53 -1.15
CA HIS A 126 9.54 -10.29 -1.93
C HIS A 126 9.74 -10.50 -3.44
N LEU A 127 10.42 -11.60 -3.85
CA LEU A 127 10.57 -11.90 -5.28
C LEU A 127 9.23 -12.27 -5.95
N PHE A 128 8.26 -12.76 -5.21
CA PHE A 128 6.97 -13.22 -5.74
C PHE A 128 5.83 -12.30 -5.34
N ASP A 129 5.60 -12.09 -4.07
CA ASP A 129 4.52 -11.23 -3.55
C ASP A 129 4.71 -9.77 -3.98
N ASN A 130 5.79 -9.11 -3.54
CA ASN A 130 6.00 -7.70 -3.87
C ASN A 130 6.16 -7.47 -5.38
N ARG A 131 6.87 -8.36 -6.08
CA ARG A 131 7.13 -8.18 -7.50
C ARG A 131 5.94 -8.59 -8.37
N TYR A 132 5.53 -9.85 -8.30
CA TYR A 132 4.51 -10.37 -9.21
C TYR A 132 3.09 -10.14 -8.69
N GLY A 133 2.85 -10.35 -7.40
CA GLY A 133 1.56 -10.16 -6.78
C GLY A 133 1.13 -8.69 -6.80
N THR A 134 1.93 -7.80 -6.23
CA THR A 134 1.64 -6.35 -6.24
C THR A 134 1.58 -5.79 -7.66
N GLY A 135 2.47 -6.23 -8.56
CA GLY A 135 2.43 -5.80 -9.96
C GLY A 135 1.11 -6.15 -10.63
N GLN A 136 0.59 -7.35 -10.41
CA GLN A 136 -0.69 -7.79 -10.97
C GLN A 136 -1.86 -7.05 -10.33
N SER A 137 -1.95 -7.03 -9.00
CA SER A 137 -3.08 -6.46 -8.28
C SER A 137 -3.15 -4.94 -8.39
N ALA A 138 -2.03 -4.23 -8.52
CA ALA A 138 -2.04 -2.79 -8.77
C ALA A 138 -2.67 -2.45 -10.12
N LEU A 139 -2.32 -3.18 -11.19
CA LEU A 139 -2.94 -3.01 -12.51
C LEU A 139 -4.41 -3.40 -12.49
N ASP A 140 -4.78 -4.50 -11.80
CA ASP A 140 -6.17 -4.91 -11.61
C ASP A 140 -6.98 -3.80 -10.94
N GLY A 141 -6.49 -3.23 -9.84
CA GLY A 141 -7.16 -2.14 -9.13
C GLY A 141 -7.34 -0.89 -9.99
N ILE A 142 -6.31 -0.48 -10.73
CA ILE A 142 -6.40 0.66 -11.65
C ILE A 142 -7.47 0.42 -12.73
N MET A 143 -7.47 -0.76 -13.35
CA MET A 143 -8.43 -1.08 -14.40
C MET A 143 -9.85 -1.21 -13.87
N ARG A 144 -10.06 -1.85 -12.72
CA ARG A 144 -11.40 -1.95 -12.10
C ARG A 144 -11.95 -0.59 -11.73
N ALA A 145 -11.13 0.28 -11.12
CA ALA A 145 -11.55 1.61 -10.72
C ALA A 145 -11.88 2.51 -11.92
N THR A 146 -11.12 2.42 -13.02
CA THR A 146 -11.17 3.39 -14.11
C THR A 146 -11.72 2.86 -15.43
N ASN A 147 -11.70 1.54 -15.63
CA ASN A 147 -11.98 0.88 -16.91
C ASN A 147 -11.07 1.37 -18.07
N ILE A 148 -9.84 1.80 -17.76
CA ILE A 148 -8.89 2.32 -18.75
C ILE A 148 -8.33 1.21 -19.64
N LEU A 149 -8.18 1.49 -20.93
CA LEU A 149 -7.35 0.68 -21.83
C LEU A 149 -5.90 1.17 -21.71
N LEU A 150 -5.03 0.30 -21.20
CA LEU A 150 -3.62 0.64 -20.94
C LEU A 150 -2.77 0.67 -22.22
N ALA A 151 -3.12 -0.11 -23.24
CA ALA A 151 -2.38 -0.13 -24.50
C ALA A 151 -2.27 1.25 -25.13
N GLY A 152 -1.02 1.65 -25.45
CA GLY A 152 -0.70 2.96 -26.01
C GLY A 152 -0.69 4.12 -25.01
N ARG A 153 -1.02 3.90 -23.72
CA ARG A 153 -0.94 4.93 -22.68
C ARG A 153 0.46 5.08 -22.15
N THR A 154 0.81 6.30 -21.78
CA THR A 154 2.05 6.57 -21.03
C THR A 154 1.81 6.29 -19.55
N PHE A 155 2.53 5.32 -19.02
CA PHE A 155 2.39 4.81 -17.65
C PHE A 155 3.69 5.06 -16.89
N THR A 156 3.65 5.93 -15.89
CA THR A 156 4.83 6.25 -15.08
C THR A 156 4.80 5.48 -13.77
N VAL A 157 5.89 4.79 -13.47
CA VAL A 157 6.16 4.13 -12.20
C VAL A 157 7.18 4.93 -11.42
N VAL A 158 6.78 5.42 -10.25
CA VAL A 158 7.65 6.19 -9.35
C VAL A 158 8.23 5.24 -8.31
N GLY A 159 9.54 4.97 -8.41
CA GLY A 159 10.24 3.95 -7.63
C GLY A 159 10.43 2.65 -8.42
N TYR A 160 11.64 2.06 -8.31
CA TYR A 160 12.00 0.82 -9.01
C TYR A 160 12.53 -0.24 -8.04
N GLY A 161 11.87 -0.35 -6.87
CA GLY A 161 12.00 -1.47 -5.95
C GLY A 161 11.26 -2.71 -6.46
N TRP A 162 11.02 -3.69 -5.61
CA TRP A 162 10.36 -4.94 -6.04
C TRP A 162 8.94 -4.69 -6.56
N CYS A 163 8.13 -3.88 -5.89
CA CYS A 163 6.79 -3.51 -6.36
C CYS A 163 6.84 -2.74 -7.67
N GLY A 164 7.67 -1.69 -7.75
CA GLY A 164 7.79 -0.86 -8.96
C GLY A 164 8.22 -1.66 -10.20
N ARG A 165 9.17 -2.61 -10.04
CA ARG A 165 9.56 -3.54 -11.11
C ARG A 165 8.39 -4.39 -11.60
N GLY A 166 7.61 -4.92 -10.69
CA GLY A 166 6.45 -5.74 -11.02
C GLY A 166 5.37 -4.95 -11.74
N ILE A 167 5.08 -3.73 -11.27
CA ILE A 167 4.11 -2.82 -11.89
C ILE A 167 4.59 -2.45 -13.31
N ALA A 168 5.86 -2.06 -13.47
CA ALA A 168 6.44 -1.72 -14.77
C ALA A 168 6.34 -2.89 -15.76
N LEU A 169 6.71 -4.11 -15.31
CA LEU A 169 6.63 -5.34 -16.11
C LEU A 169 5.19 -5.61 -16.58
N ARG A 170 4.21 -5.51 -15.69
CA ARG A 170 2.80 -5.78 -16.03
C ARG A 170 2.23 -4.70 -16.94
N ALA A 171 2.48 -3.42 -16.68
CA ALA A 171 2.03 -2.32 -17.53
C ALA A 171 2.59 -2.43 -18.94
N ASN A 172 3.89 -2.74 -19.07
CA ASN A 172 4.52 -2.98 -20.37
C ASN A 172 3.90 -4.18 -21.11
N GLY A 173 3.66 -5.30 -20.37
CA GLY A 173 3.01 -6.48 -20.94
C GLY A 173 1.57 -6.23 -21.42
N MET A 174 0.92 -5.17 -20.91
CA MET A 174 -0.40 -4.72 -21.36
C MET A 174 -0.34 -3.65 -22.47
N GLY A 175 0.86 -3.40 -23.04
CA GLY A 175 1.06 -2.48 -24.17
C GLY A 175 1.18 -1.02 -23.78
N ALA A 176 1.38 -0.68 -22.51
CA ALA A 176 1.65 0.68 -22.07
C ALA A 176 3.09 1.11 -22.40
N HIS A 177 3.28 2.40 -22.63
CA HIS A 177 4.60 3.02 -22.75
C HIS A 177 5.12 3.38 -21.35
N VAL A 178 5.95 2.52 -20.78
CA VAL A 178 6.40 2.67 -19.40
C VAL A 178 7.54 3.67 -19.27
N ILE A 179 7.41 4.57 -18.29
CA ILE A 179 8.47 5.45 -17.80
C ILE A 179 8.72 5.08 -16.34
N VAL A 180 9.99 5.01 -15.95
CA VAL A 180 10.41 4.81 -14.57
C VAL A 180 11.06 6.09 -14.05
N THR A 181 10.73 6.47 -12.83
CA THR A 181 11.36 7.60 -12.14
C THR A 181 11.85 7.18 -10.77
N GLY A 182 12.93 7.77 -10.30
CA GLY A 182 13.50 7.48 -8.98
C GLY A 182 14.76 8.29 -8.72
N VAL A 183 15.18 8.32 -7.46
CA VAL A 183 16.37 9.07 -7.02
C VAL A 183 17.61 8.18 -6.86
N ASP A 184 17.43 6.86 -6.81
CA ASP A 184 18.53 5.89 -6.70
C ASP A 184 19.11 5.61 -8.10
N PRO A 185 20.38 5.98 -8.37
CA PRO A 185 20.98 5.81 -9.69
C PRO A 185 21.16 4.33 -10.09
N LEU A 186 21.34 3.42 -9.12
CA LEU A 186 21.43 1.99 -9.40
C LEU A 186 20.08 1.46 -9.91
N ARG A 187 18.97 1.82 -9.23
CA ARG A 187 17.62 1.47 -9.67
C ARG A 187 17.24 2.08 -11.01
N ALA A 188 17.67 3.31 -11.26
CA ALA A 188 17.49 3.97 -12.55
C ALA A 188 18.24 3.25 -13.68
N LEU A 189 19.49 2.82 -13.42
CA LEU A 189 20.26 2.03 -14.36
C LEU A 189 19.62 0.66 -14.63
N GLU A 190 19.17 -0.05 -13.61
CA GLU A 190 18.45 -1.33 -13.76
C GLU A 190 17.20 -1.15 -14.63
N ALA A 191 16.38 -0.12 -14.37
CA ALA A 191 15.20 0.17 -15.17
C ALA A 191 15.55 0.45 -16.65
N SER A 192 16.65 1.17 -16.89
CA SER A 192 17.14 1.42 -18.25
C SER A 192 17.59 0.14 -18.95
N MET A 193 18.28 -0.77 -18.23
CA MET A 193 18.73 -2.07 -18.77
C MET A 193 17.54 -3.02 -19.02
N ASP A 194 16.47 -2.89 -18.25
CA ASP A 194 15.20 -3.62 -18.46
C ASP A 194 14.37 -3.04 -19.64
N GLY A 195 14.89 -1.97 -20.32
CA GLY A 195 14.32 -1.40 -21.53
C GLY A 195 13.32 -0.26 -21.29
N TYR A 196 13.19 0.25 -20.09
CA TYR A 196 12.29 1.36 -19.78
C TYR A 196 12.94 2.72 -20.01
N ARG A 197 12.13 3.71 -20.37
CA ARG A 197 12.55 5.12 -20.36
C ARG A 197 12.72 5.57 -18.93
N VAL A 198 13.83 6.24 -18.62
CA VAL A 198 14.10 6.79 -17.29
C VAL A 198 14.27 8.30 -17.40
N MET A 199 13.59 9.06 -16.55
CA MET A 199 13.67 10.53 -16.54
C MET A 199 13.20 11.09 -15.18
N PRO A 200 13.47 12.39 -14.90
CA PRO A 200 12.93 13.07 -13.72
C PRO A 200 11.39 13.04 -13.70
N LEU A 201 10.80 12.94 -12.50
CA LEU A 201 9.34 12.80 -12.34
C LEU A 201 8.56 13.97 -12.97
N LYS A 202 9.08 15.20 -12.89
CA LYS A 202 8.43 16.37 -13.50
C LYS A 202 8.26 16.22 -15.01
N ASP A 203 9.27 15.69 -15.69
CA ASP A 203 9.25 15.48 -17.15
C ASP A 203 8.33 14.30 -17.52
N ALA A 204 8.32 13.26 -16.68
CA ALA A 204 7.42 12.13 -16.82
C ALA A 204 5.96 12.54 -16.59
N ALA A 205 5.66 13.33 -15.56
CA ALA A 205 4.32 13.78 -15.20
C ALA A 205 3.64 14.57 -16.35
N ALA A 206 4.40 15.40 -17.06
CA ALA A 206 3.90 16.18 -18.19
C ALA A 206 3.40 15.33 -19.38
N GLN A 207 3.80 14.07 -19.47
CA GLN A 207 3.43 13.18 -20.57
C GLN A 207 2.63 11.94 -20.13
N SER A 208 2.39 11.76 -18.82
CA SER A 208 1.76 10.57 -18.27
C SER A 208 0.24 10.63 -18.34
N ASP A 209 -0.36 9.48 -18.67
CA ASP A 209 -1.79 9.23 -18.55
C ASP A 209 -2.09 8.58 -17.18
N VAL A 210 -1.16 7.77 -16.66
CA VAL A 210 -1.23 7.12 -15.34
C VAL A 210 0.11 7.27 -14.64
N ILE A 211 0.08 7.60 -13.35
CA ILE A 211 1.26 7.65 -12.47
C ILE A 211 0.96 6.78 -11.25
N VAL A 212 1.87 5.82 -10.98
CA VAL A 212 1.78 4.95 -9.79
C VAL A 212 3.02 5.12 -8.94
N THR A 213 2.83 5.44 -7.67
CA THR A 213 3.92 5.54 -6.69
C THR A 213 4.14 4.21 -5.97
N ALA A 214 5.39 3.85 -5.73
CA ALA A 214 5.82 2.61 -5.07
C ALA A 214 7.20 2.79 -4.41
N THR A 215 7.38 3.88 -3.64
CA THR A 215 8.67 4.27 -3.05
C THR A 215 8.72 4.03 -1.54
N GLY A 216 7.58 4.16 -0.85
CA GLY A 216 7.51 4.19 0.61
C GLY A 216 7.98 5.52 1.22
N ASP A 217 8.26 6.55 0.41
CA ASP A 217 8.72 7.86 0.84
C ASP A 217 7.56 8.87 0.88
N THR A 218 7.79 10.06 1.41
CA THR A 218 6.75 11.08 1.63
C THR A 218 6.77 12.10 0.50
N HIS A 219 5.57 12.47 0.01
CA HIS A 219 5.34 13.56 -0.95
C HIS A 219 6.19 13.47 -2.22
N VAL A 220 6.41 12.25 -2.74
CA VAL A 220 7.16 12.05 -3.99
C VAL A 220 6.42 12.63 -5.20
N VAL A 221 5.08 12.61 -5.17
CA VAL A 221 4.24 13.40 -6.08
C VAL A 221 3.71 14.62 -5.33
N ASP A 222 4.19 15.78 -5.73
CA ASP A 222 3.89 17.05 -5.08
C ASP A 222 3.37 18.10 -6.09
N ASN A 223 3.03 19.27 -5.63
CA ASN A 223 2.51 20.43 -6.37
C ASN A 223 3.24 20.65 -7.71
N ALA A 224 4.59 20.67 -7.70
CA ALA A 224 5.39 20.90 -8.93
C ALA A 224 5.16 19.84 -10.03
N HIS A 225 4.74 18.64 -9.65
CA HIS A 225 4.42 17.56 -10.59
C HIS A 225 2.97 17.67 -11.07
N MET A 226 2.03 17.98 -10.16
CA MET A 226 0.61 18.13 -10.46
C MET A 226 0.33 19.30 -11.39
N GLN A 227 1.11 20.39 -11.29
CA GLN A 227 1.02 21.56 -12.17
C GLN A 227 1.27 21.24 -13.64
N VAL A 228 2.02 20.20 -13.97
CA VAL A 228 2.38 19.83 -15.35
C VAL A 228 1.66 18.59 -15.87
N MET A 229 0.84 17.91 -15.04
CA MET A 229 0.07 16.72 -15.44
C MET A 229 -0.92 17.04 -16.54
N LYS A 230 -1.24 16.04 -17.36
CA LYS A 230 -2.31 16.14 -18.35
C LYS A 230 -3.69 16.22 -17.73
N ASP A 231 -4.66 16.77 -18.46
CA ASP A 231 -6.08 16.60 -18.14
C ASP A 231 -6.45 15.11 -18.10
N GLY A 232 -7.13 14.69 -17.06
CA GLY A 232 -7.54 13.30 -16.86
C GLY A 232 -6.42 12.35 -16.40
N CYS A 233 -5.26 12.87 -15.95
CA CYS A 233 -4.19 12.05 -15.40
C CYS A 233 -4.69 11.25 -14.18
N ILE A 234 -4.39 9.96 -14.14
CA ILE A 234 -4.73 9.06 -13.06
C ILE A 234 -3.55 8.93 -12.12
N LEU A 235 -3.77 9.23 -10.84
CA LEU A 235 -2.82 9.02 -9.75
C LEU A 235 -3.23 7.81 -8.92
N ALA A 236 -2.29 6.89 -8.70
CA ALA A 236 -2.46 5.73 -7.84
C ALA A 236 -1.23 5.56 -6.95
N ASN A 237 -1.43 5.01 -5.77
CA ASN A 237 -0.35 4.62 -4.88
C ASN A 237 -0.38 3.10 -4.65
N SER A 238 0.79 2.48 -4.68
CA SER A 238 1.00 1.06 -4.33
C SER A 238 1.94 0.93 -3.12
N GLY A 239 2.31 2.05 -2.48
CA GLY A 239 3.01 2.06 -1.20
C GLY A 239 2.05 1.89 -0.03
N HIS A 240 2.57 1.48 1.12
CA HIS A 240 1.75 1.08 2.27
C HIS A 240 0.89 2.22 2.85
N PHE A 241 1.43 3.44 2.92
CA PHE A 241 0.75 4.60 3.47
C PHE A 241 0.34 5.61 2.39
N ASN A 242 -0.68 6.41 2.66
CA ASN A 242 -1.19 7.46 1.77
C ASN A 242 -0.35 8.75 1.83
N VAL A 243 0.96 8.64 2.00
CA VAL A 243 1.87 9.78 2.16
C VAL A 243 2.71 10.08 0.91
N GLU A 244 2.75 9.16 -0.06
CA GLU A 244 3.57 9.34 -1.26
C GLU A 244 3.04 10.42 -2.20
N ILE A 245 1.70 10.60 -2.25
CA ILE A 245 1.04 11.67 -3.00
C ILE A 245 0.67 12.77 -2.00
N ASN A 246 1.09 14.00 -2.25
CA ASN A 246 0.72 15.15 -1.43
C ASN A 246 -0.74 15.55 -1.68
N ILE A 247 -1.66 14.82 -1.04
CA ILE A 247 -3.11 15.05 -1.17
C ILE A 247 -3.52 16.45 -0.71
N PRO A 248 -3.03 16.99 0.43
CA PRO A 248 -3.31 18.38 0.79
C PRO A 248 -2.96 19.38 -0.31
N ALA A 249 -1.81 19.24 -0.96
CA ALA A 249 -1.44 20.11 -2.08
C ALA A 249 -2.38 19.96 -3.28
N LEU A 250 -2.87 18.74 -3.56
CA LEU A 250 -3.88 18.52 -4.61
C LEU A 250 -5.22 19.17 -4.26
N GLU A 251 -5.64 19.08 -3.00
CA GLU A 251 -6.86 19.73 -2.49
C GLU A 251 -6.76 21.27 -2.58
N ASP A 252 -5.61 21.84 -2.22
CA ASP A 252 -5.39 23.29 -2.30
C ASP A 252 -5.40 23.84 -3.75
N MET A 253 -5.04 22.98 -4.73
CA MET A 253 -5.06 23.32 -6.16
C MET A 253 -6.43 23.14 -6.80
N ALA A 254 -7.34 22.42 -6.17
CA ALA A 254 -8.62 22.04 -6.74
C ALA A 254 -9.69 23.13 -6.44
N VAL A 255 -10.55 23.38 -7.43
CA VAL A 255 -11.75 24.21 -7.27
C VAL A 255 -13.01 23.36 -7.07
N ASP A 256 -12.96 22.08 -7.40
CA ASP A 256 -14.05 21.12 -7.22
C ASP A 256 -13.48 19.71 -6.99
N LYS A 257 -14.24 18.89 -6.25
CA LYS A 257 -13.91 17.52 -5.90
C LYS A 257 -15.18 16.69 -5.85
N PHE A 258 -15.24 15.60 -6.61
CA PHE A 258 -16.35 14.66 -6.54
C PHE A 258 -15.91 13.21 -6.78
N ASN A 259 -16.76 12.27 -6.42
CA ASN A 259 -16.49 10.83 -6.57
C ASN A 259 -17.38 10.26 -7.69
N PRO A 260 -16.87 10.13 -8.95
CA PRO A 260 -17.66 9.62 -10.07
C PRO A 260 -18.03 8.13 -9.91
N ARG A 261 -17.25 7.38 -9.15
CA ARG A 261 -17.46 5.95 -8.84
C ARG A 261 -16.67 5.53 -7.60
N PRO A 262 -16.91 4.34 -7.04
CA PRO A 262 -16.13 3.84 -5.91
C PRO A 262 -14.62 3.86 -6.22
N SER A 263 -13.83 4.18 -5.21
CA SER A 263 -12.36 4.25 -5.25
C SER A 263 -11.78 5.27 -6.23
N VAL A 264 -12.56 6.21 -6.78
CA VAL A 264 -12.09 7.29 -7.66
C VAL A 264 -12.56 8.62 -7.13
N THR A 265 -11.63 9.52 -6.89
CA THR A 265 -11.89 10.93 -6.58
C THR A 265 -11.33 11.78 -7.72
N GLU A 266 -12.17 12.55 -8.39
CA GLU A 266 -11.78 13.51 -9.41
C GLU A 266 -11.63 14.90 -8.80
N TYR A 267 -10.50 15.53 -9.03
CA TYR A 267 -10.18 16.90 -8.63
C TYR A 267 -10.13 17.77 -9.88
N THR A 268 -10.95 18.81 -9.95
CA THR A 268 -10.89 19.83 -11.00
C THR A 268 -9.99 20.97 -10.52
N LEU A 269 -8.91 21.23 -11.25
CA LEU A 269 -7.94 22.29 -10.91
C LEU A 269 -8.44 23.66 -11.37
N THR A 270 -7.80 24.74 -10.88
CA THR A 270 -8.12 26.14 -11.22
C THR A 270 -8.02 26.46 -12.72
N ASP A 271 -7.21 25.70 -13.48
CA ASP A 271 -7.05 25.83 -14.92
C ASP A 271 -7.99 24.94 -15.76
N GLY A 272 -8.91 24.24 -15.09
CA GLY A 272 -9.90 23.35 -15.69
C GLY A 272 -9.42 21.93 -15.97
N ARG A 273 -8.15 21.59 -15.76
CA ARG A 273 -7.66 20.23 -15.85
C ARG A 273 -8.19 19.38 -14.69
N ARG A 274 -8.35 18.08 -14.95
CA ARG A 274 -8.79 17.10 -13.96
C ARG A 274 -7.67 16.13 -13.61
N ILE A 275 -7.57 15.79 -12.34
CA ILE A 275 -6.69 14.74 -11.84
C ILE A 275 -7.57 13.73 -11.11
N CYS A 276 -7.44 12.44 -11.45
CA CYS A 276 -8.18 11.36 -10.82
C CYS A 276 -7.29 10.64 -9.81
N LEU A 277 -7.58 10.78 -8.52
CA LEU A 277 -6.89 10.05 -7.45
C LEU A 277 -7.63 8.75 -7.16
N LEU A 278 -6.90 7.62 -7.15
CA LEU A 278 -7.46 6.32 -6.83
C LEU A 278 -7.27 5.97 -5.35
N ALA A 279 -8.28 5.29 -4.78
CA ALA A 279 -8.25 4.72 -3.43
C ALA A 279 -7.78 5.71 -2.35
N GLU A 280 -8.16 7.00 -2.48
CA GLU A 280 -7.76 8.07 -1.54
C GLU A 280 -6.24 8.17 -1.33
N GLY A 281 -5.43 7.79 -2.33
CA GLY A 281 -3.98 7.73 -2.23
C GLY A 281 -3.41 6.57 -1.42
N ARG A 282 -4.25 5.62 -1.00
CA ARG A 282 -3.84 4.39 -0.32
C ARG A 282 -3.51 3.29 -1.33
N LEU A 283 -3.14 2.10 -0.84
CA LEU A 283 -2.78 0.93 -1.66
C LEU A 283 -3.89 0.57 -2.67
N VAL A 284 -3.70 0.95 -3.93
CA VAL A 284 -4.67 0.67 -5.00
C VAL A 284 -4.89 -0.83 -5.22
N ASN A 285 -3.87 -1.64 -4.98
CA ASN A 285 -3.89 -3.10 -5.12
C ASN A 285 -4.73 -3.82 -4.05
N LEU A 286 -5.05 -3.16 -2.94
CA LEU A 286 -5.91 -3.71 -1.88
C LEU A 286 -7.26 -2.98 -1.80
N ALA A 287 -7.27 -1.66 -1.96
CA ALA A 287 -8.48 -0.86 -1.80
C ALA A 287 -9.39 -0.87 -3.04
N ALA A 288 -8.83 -1.01 -4.25
CA ALA A 288 -9.57 -1.01 -5.51
C ALA A 288 -9.54 -2.37 -6.24
N ALA A 289 -8.79 -3.34 -5.74
CA ALA A 289 -8.74 -4.72 -6.21
C ALA A 289 -9.02 -5.67 -5.04
N GLU A 290 -9.09 -6.97 -5.33
CA GLU A 290 -9.26 -8.02 -4.31
C GLU A 290 -7.93 -8.48 -3.70
N GLY A 291 -6.83 -7.78 -4.01
CA GLY A 291 -5.49 -8.21 -3.69
C GLY A 291 -4.94 -9.20 -4.73
N HIS A 292 -3.95 -9.97 -4.35
CA HIS A 292 -3.36 -11.01 -5.20
C HIS A 292 -3.40 -12.37 -4.47
N PRO A 293 -3.44 -13.48 -5.21
CA PRO A 293 -3.55 -14.83 -4.64
C PRO A 293 -2.31 -15.24 -3.81
#